data_4277d744864dee2db50234b43616ea4d
#
_entry.id   4277d744864dee2db50234b43616ea4d
#
_cell.length_a   1.000
_cell.length_b   1.000
_cell.length_c   1.000
_cell.angle_alpha   90.00
_cell.angle_beta   90.00
_cell.angle_gamma   90.00
#
_symmetry.space_group_name_H-M   'P 1'
#
loop_
_entity.id
_entity.type
_entity.pdbx_description
1 polymer ?
#
loop_
_entity_poly.entity_id
_entity_poly.type
_entity_poly.pdbx_seq_one_letter_code
_entity_poly.pdbx_strand_id
1 'polypeptide(L)'
;MPTVPMPPAPGEPPPIPAPASAATAGDLAYPQLEVLDMHTGGEPVRIVRGGYPPVVGATILDKRRYARERLDHLRQFLMFEPRGHADMYGALLVEPSMPEADLAVLFLHNAGYSTMCGHAVIALGRYAVDYGLVEKTAPVTHVAIECPCGLVRVSVEVRSDGDGRSGRVAFESVPAFLFAAGVRVGVAGAGIVATDVSYGGAFYALADASQFGLDVPRAACVTWWMRPRR
;
A
#
# COMPACT_ATOMS: atom_id res chain seq x y z
N MET A 1 20.59 -37.32 0.95
CA MET A 1 19.86 -36.19 1.53
C MET A 1 20.17 -34.98 0.69
N PRO A 2 19.19 -34.30 0.09
CA PRO A 2 19.47 -33.09 -0.69
C PRO A 2 19.87 -31.96 0.27
N THR A 3 21.01 -31.33 0.01
CA THR A 3 21.50 -30.16 0.73
C THR A 3 20.64 -28.96 0.36
N VAL A 4 19.95 -28.38 1.35
CA VAL A 4 19.25 -27.11 1.23
C VAL A 4 20.32 -26.01 1.08
N PRO A 5 20.29 -25.18 0.03
CA PRO A 5 21.25 -24.08 -0.11
C PRO A 5 21.04 -23.08 1.05
N MET A 6 22.15 -22.68 1.67
CA MET A 6 22.17 -21.66 2.73
C MET A 6 21.66 -20.32 2.14
N PRO A 7 20.89 -19.53 2.92
CA PRO A 7 20.52 -18.19 2.50
C PRO A 7 21.80 -17.31 2.37
N PRO A 8 21.81 -16.33 1.44
CA PRO A 8 22.93 -15.42 1.25
C PRO A 8 23.21 -14.64 2.53
N ALA A 9 24.47 -14.29 2.75
CA ALA A 9 24.92 -13.55 3.91
C ALA A 9 24.20 -12.20 4.03
N PRO A 10 23.90 -11.72 5.26
CA PRO A 10 23.26 -10.43 5.46
C PRO A 10 24.20 -9.30 4.98
N GLY A 11 23.84 -8.58 3.93
CA GLY A 11 24.61 -7.42 3.45
C GLY A 11 24.49 -7.10 1.98
N GLU A 12 24.08 -8.04 1.14
CA GLU A 12 23.96 -7.78 -0.29
C GLU A 12 22.47 -7.85 -0.66
N PRO A 13 21.84 -6.72 -1.13
CA PRO A 13 20.50 -6.80 -1.65
C PRO A 13 20.53 -7.74 -2.87
N PRO A 14 19.53 -8.61 -3.05
CA PRO A 14 19.44 -9.41 -4.25
C PRO A 14 19.41 -8.50 -5.45
N PRO A 15 20.13 -8.83 -6.54
CA PRO A 15 20.12 -8.03 -7.75
C PRO A 15 18.68 -7.84 -8.20
N ILE A 16 18.31 -6.59 -8.52
CA ILE A 16 17.02 -6.29 -9.13
C ILE A 16 16.98 -7.07 -10.42
N PRO A 17 16.07 -8.04 -10.60
CA PRO A 17 15.93 -8.66 -11.91
C PRO A 17 15.55 -7.55 -12.89
N ALA A 18 16.27 -7.44 -14.00
CA ALA A 18 15.86 -6.60 -15.10
C ALA A 18 14.38 -6.88 -15.41
N PRO A 19 13.59 -5.86 -15.84
CA PRO A 19 12.21 -6.08 -16.18
C PRO A 19 12.16 -7.30 -17.11
N ALA A 20 11.37 -8.30 -16.70
CA ALA A 20 11.28 -9.57 -17.41
C ALA A 20 11.01 -9.25 -18.87
N SER A 21 11.95 -9.62 -19.74
CA SER A 21 11.77 -9.61 -21.19
C SER A 21 10.38 -10.18 -21.48
N ALA A 22 9.60 -9.46 -22.28
CA ALA A 22 8.25 -9.89 -22.64
C ALA A 22 8.28 -11.36 -23.02
N ALA A 23 7.72 -12.20 -22.15
CA ALA A 23 7.57 -13.62 -22.42
C ALA A 23 6.83 -13.77 -23.74
N THR A 24 7.46 -14.43 -24.68
CA THR A 24 6.83 -14.77 -25.95
C THR A 24 5.57 -15.55 -25.67
N ALA A 25 4.48 -15.21 -26.35
CA ALA A 25 3.11 -15.67 -26.13
C ALA A 25 2.88 -17.20 -26.28
N GLY A 26 3.88 -18.01 -26.02
CA GLY A 26 3.88 -19.47 -26.18
C GLY A 26 4.03 -20.31 -24.92
N ASP A 27 4.48 -19.74 -23.79
CA ASP A 27 5.04 -20.61 -22.75
C ASP A 27 4.27 -20.69 -21.42
N LEU A 28 3.25 -19.89 -21.14
CA LEU A 28 2.57 -19.98 -19.85
C LEU A 28 1.05 -19.92 -19.96
N ALA A 29 0.41 -20.99 -19.57
CA ALA A 29 -1.04 -21.07 -19.44
C ALA A 29 -1.61 -20.15 -18.34
N TYR A 30 -0.75 -19.53 -17.47
CA TYR A 30 -1.17 -18.70 -16.35
C TYR A 30 -0.24 -17.50 -16.15
N PRO A 31 -0.79 -16.31 -15.80
CA PRO A 31 0.02 -15.15 -15.48
C PRO A 31 0.85 -15.41 -14.22
N GLN A 32 2.14 -15.05 -14.27
CA GLN A 32 3.02 -15.09 -13.11
C GLN A 32 3.18 -13.68 -12.57
N LEU A 33 2.88 -13.48 -11.27
CA LEU A 33 3.07 -12.22 -10.57
C LEU A 33 4.20 -12.37 -9.56
N GLU A 34 5.19 -11.51 -9.64
CA GLU A 34 6.26 -11.43 -8.65
C GLU A 34 5.88 -10.44 -7.55
N VAL A 35 5.94 -10.88 -6.30
CA VAL A 35 5.56 -10.05 -5.15
C VAL A 35 6.64 -10.11 -4.07
N LEU A 36 6.71 -9.04 -3.28
CA LEU A 36 7.49 -8.97 -2.05
C LEU A 36 6.55 -8.59 -0.92
N ASP A 37 6.48 -9.42 0.12
CA ASP A 37 5.70 -9.13 1.30
C ASP A 37 6.57 -8.45 2.37
N MET A 38 6.07 -7.32 2.87
CA MET A 38 6.65 -6.52 3.95
C MET A 38 5.60 -6.28 5.05
N HIS A 39 6.01 -5.66 6.13
CA HIS A 39 5.08 -5.14 7.13
C HIS A 39 5.58 -3.84 7.75
N THR A 40 4.67 -3.02 8.24
CA THR A 40 4.94 -1.82 9.04
C THR A 40 4.21 -1.96 10.38
N GLY A 41 4.95 -2.16 11.46
CA GLY A 41 4.36 -2.35 12.79
C GLY A 41 3.45 -3.59 12.92
N GLY A 42 3.59 -4.58 12.03
CA GLY A 42 2.72 -5.77 11.97
C GLY A 42 1.69 -5.73 10.85
N GLU A 43 1.33 -4.53 10.33
CA GLU A 43 0.41 -4.38 9.21
C GLU A 43 1.06 -4.82 7.90
N PRO A 44 0.51 -5.84 7.21
CA PRO A 44 1.12 -6.40 6.01
C PRO A 44 0.99 -5.48 4.80
N VAL A 45 1.96 -5.56 3.90
CA VAL A 45 1.88 -4.96 2.58
C VAL A 45 2.55 -5.85 1.55
N ARG A 46 1.85 -6.20 0.49
CA ARG A 46 2.34 -6.96 -0.66
C ARG A 46 2.70 -6.02 -1.79
N ILE A 47 3.97 -5.87 -2.07
CA ILE A 47 4.47 -5.04 -3.17
C ILE A 47 4.53 -5.89 -4.42
N VAL A 48 3.84 -5.47 -5.48
CA VAL A 48 3.89 -6.14 -6.78
C VAL A 48 5.11 -5.60 -7.53
N ARG A 49 6.06 -6.50 -7.81
CA ARG A 49 7.35 -6.16 -8.43
C ARG A 49 7.39 -6.45 -9.92
N GLY A 50 6.65 -7.45 -10.39
CA GLY A 50 6.69 -7.86 -11.79
C GLY A 50 5.51 -8.72 -12.21
N GLY A 51 5.39 -8.93 -13.52
CA GLY A 51 4.36 -9.77 -14.11
C GLY A 51 2.96 -9.15 -14.20
N TYR A 52 2.75 -7.95 -13.65
CA TYR A 52 1.49 -7.25 -13.78
C TYR A 52 1.36 -6.60 -15.17
N PRO A 53 0.20 -6.68 -15.83
CA PRO A 53 0.00 -6.03 -17.11
C PRO A 53 0.21 -4.52 -17.02
N PRO A 54 0.63 -3.85 -18.11
CA PRO A 54 0.78 -2.41 -18.14
C PRO A 54 -0.51 -1.70 -17.72
N VAL A 55 -0.39 -0.76 -16.78
CA VAL A 55 -1.51 0.06 -16.30
C VAL A 55 -1.53 1.36 -17.07
N VAL A 56 -2.54 1.53 -17.93
CA VAL A 56 -2.65 2.67 -18.85
C VAL A 56 -3.36 3.84 -18.19
N GLY A 57 -2.84 5.05 -18.40
CA GLY A 57 -3.43 6.30 -17.92
C GLY A 57 -2.45 7.47 -17.97
N ALA A 58 -2.93 8.67 -18.25
CA ALA A 58 -2.11 9.88 -18.28
C ALA A 58 -1.76 10.37 -16.87
N THR A 59 -2.65 10.13 -15.91
CA THR A 59 -2.49 10.50 -14.51
C THR A 59 -2.59 9.26 -13.62
N ILE A 60 -2.13 9.39 -12.37
CA ILE A 60 -2.28 8.31 -11.38
C ILE A 60 -3.76 7.93 -11.16
N LEU A 61 -4.67 8.88 -11.24
CA LEU A 61 -6.10 8.62 -11.12
C LEU A 61 -6.68 7.88 -12.32
N ASP A 62 -6.19 8.17 -13.53
CA ASP A 62 -6.55 7.41 -14.73
C ASP A 62 -6.04 5.99 -14.66
N LYS A 63 -4.79 5.79 -14.22
CA LYS A 63 -4.20 4.48 -13.98
C LYS A 63 -5.00 3.69 -12.94
N ARG A 64 -5.40 4.34 -11.82
CA ARG A 64 -6.24 3.73 -10.81
C ARG A 64 -7.60 3.31 -11.37
N ARG A 65 -8.23 4.14 -12.20
CA ARG A 65 -9.49 3.84 -12.89
C ARG A 65 -9.33 2.64 -13.81
N TYR A 66 -8.29 2.65 -14.65
CA TYR A 66 -7.97 1.55 -15.55
C TYR A 66 -7.77 0.23 -14.81
N ALA A 67 -6.97 0.23 -13.75
CA ALA A 67 -6.73 -0.96 -12.93
C ALA A 67 -8.05 -1.51 -12.35
N ARG A 68 -8.90 -0.63 -11.82
CA ARG A 68 -10.22 -1.01 -11.26
C ARG A 68 -11.16 -1.59 -12.33
N GLU A 69 -11.19 -1.04 -13.53
CA GLU A 69 -12.16 -1.41 -14.56
C GLU A 69 -11.68 -2.61 -15.41
N ARG A 70 -10.38 -2.80 -15.57
CA ARG A 70 -9.81 -3.78 -16.50
C ARG A 70 -9.00 -4.89 -15.83
N LEU A 71 -8.42 -4.61 -14.65
CA LEU A 71 -7.46 -5.51 -14.01
C LEU A 71 -7.86 -5.90 -12.58
N ASP A 72 -9.10 -5.63 -12.15
CA ASP A 72 -9.54 -5.90 -10.78
C ASP A 72 -9.47 -7.37 -10.39
N HIS A 73 -9.59 -8.28 -11.35
CA HIS A 73 -9.41 -9.71 -11.12
C HIS A 73 -8.00 -10.06 -10.58
N LEU A 74 -6.96 -9.28 -10.96
CA LEU A 74 -5.61 -9.46 -10.42
C LEU A 74 -5.48 -8.92 -9.00
N ARG A 75 -6.16 -7.82 -8.65
CA ARG A 75 -6.26 -7.38 -7.27
C ARG A 75 -6.92 -8.45 -6.40
N GLN A 76 -8.05 -9.01 -6.85
CA GLN A 76 -8.74 -10.08 -6.13
C GLN A 76 -7.84 -11.31 -6.00
N PHE A 77 -7.12 -11.68 -7.05
CA PHE A 77 -6.16 -12.79 -7.04
C PHE A 77 -5.06 -12.60 -5.97
N LEU A 78 -4.59 -11.36 -5.76
CA LEU A 78 -3.51 -11.03 -4.83
C LEU A 78 -4.00 -10.84 -3.39
N MET A 79 -5.21 -10.27 -3.20
CA MET A 79 -5.71 -9.83 -1.90
C MET A 79 -6.65 -10.83 -1.22
N PHE A 80 -7.32 -11.69 -1.99
CA PHE A 80 -8.26 -12.66 -1.43
C PHE A 80 -7.58 -14.00 -1.17
N GLU A 81 -8.17 -14.79 -0.28
CA GLU A 81 -7.75 -16.14 -0.03
C GLU A 81 -7.76 -17.01 -1.31
N PRO A 82 -6.86 -17.96 -1.45
CA PRO A 82 -5.85 -18.40 -0.47
C PRO A 82 -4.52 -17.64 -0.51
N ARG A 83 -4.34 -16.66 -1.40
CA ARG A 83 -3.07 -15.93 -1.56
C ARG A 83 -2.97 -14.68 -0.69
N GLY A 84 -4.09 -14.09 -0.34
CA GLY A 84 -4.22 -13.02 0.63
C GLY A 84 -5.06 -13.47 1.84
N HIS A 85 -5.61 -12.51 2.56
CA HIS A 85 -6.49 -12.72 3.72
C HIS A 85 -7.40 -11.49 3.91
N ALA A 86 -8.29 -11.51 4.92
CA ALA A 86 -9.28 -10.45 5.14
C ALA A 86 -8.68 -9.05 5.35
N ASP A 87 -7.46 -8.97 5.89
CA ASP A 87 -6.74 -7.72 6.16
C ASP A 87 -5.57 -7.49 5.22
N MET A 88 -5.53 -8.19 4.07
CA MET A 88 -4.44 -8.04 3.13
C MET A 88 -4.43 -6.67 2.48
N TYR A 89 -3.25 -6.09 2.40
CA TYR A 89 -2.99 -4.82 1.73
C TYR A 89 -1.87 -4.97 0.70
N GLY A 90 -1.97 -4.23 -0.40
CA GLY A 90 -1.00 -4.30 -1.49
C GLY A 90 -0.63 -2.95 -2.07
N ALA A 91 0.52 -2.92 -2.69
CA ALA A 91 1.09 -1.78 -3.42
C ALA A 91 1.50 -2.23 -4.82
N LEU A 92 0.85 -1.70 -5.83
CA LEU A 92 1.19 -1.90 -7.23
C LEU A 92 1.99 -0.69 -7.69
N LEU A 93 3.28 -0.88 -7.98
CA LEU A 93 4.11 0.16 -8.56
C LEU A 93 3.72 0.38 -10.02
N VAL A 94 3.61 1.65 -10.40
CA VAL A 94 3.30 2.10 -11.76
C VAL A 94 4.25 3.22 -12.15
N GLU A 95 4.35 3.53 -13.45
CA GLU A 95 5.13 4.66 -13.92
C GLU A 95 4.58 5.99 -13.35
N PRO A 96 5.43 6.86 -12.79
CA PRO A 96 5.01 8.18 -12.33
C PRO A 96 4.41 9.02 -13.46
N SER A 97 3.42 9.84 -13.12
CA SER A 97 2.90 10.89 -14.01
C SER A 97 3.37 12.29 -13.60
N MET A 98 3.92 12.42 -12.40
CA MET A 98 4.51 13.65 -11.87
C MET A 98 6.05 13.61 -12.05
N PRO A 99 6.66 14.63 -12.68
CA PRO A 99 8.11 14.63 -12.94
C PRO A 99 8.97 14.63 -11.66
N GLU A 100 8.42 15.13 -10.55
CA GLU A 100 9.08 15.19 -9.26
C GLU A 100 8.96 13.90 -8.42
N ALA A 101 8.23 12.90 -8.91
CA ALA A 101 8.05 11.64 -8.21
C ALA A 101 9.13 10.62 -8.59
N ASP A 102 9.75 10.02 -7.58
CA ASP A 102 10.69 8.91 -7.78
C ASP A 102 9.97 7.60 -8.09
N LEU A 103 8.80 7.40 -7.50
CA LEU A 103 7.90 6.25 -7.77
C LEU A 103 6.44 6.69 -7.74
N ALA A 104 5.59 5.84 -8.35
CA ALA A 104 4.15 5.97 -8.22
C ALA A 104 3.50 4.65 -7.79
N VAL A 105 2.43 4.72 -7.02
CA VAL A 105 1.79 3.56 -6.42
C VAL A 105 0.26 3.61 -6.52
N LEU A 106 -0.34 2.46 -6.80
CA LEU A 106 -1.75 2.18 -6.57
C LEU A 106 -1.89 1.27 -5.36
N PHE A 107 -2.68 1.68 -4.37
CA PHE A 107 -2.94 0.87 -3.17
C PHE A 107 -4.09 -0.09 -3.41
N LEU A 108 -3.87 -1.35 -3.07
CA LEU A 108 -4.79 -2.46 -3.24
C LEU A 108 -5.24 -2.97 -1.87
N HIS A 109 -6.52 -3.29 -1.73
CA HIS A 109 -7.05 -3.97 -0.55
C HIS A 109 -8.28 -4.80 -0.92
N ASN A 110 -8.84 -5.54 0.03
CA ASN A 110 -9.97 -6.44 -0.24
C ASN A 110 -11.20 -5.72 -0.82
N ALA A 111 -11.49 -4.49 -0.39
CA ALA A 111 -12.65 -3.75 -0.86
C ALA A 111 -12.39 -2.92 -2.15
N GLY A 112 -11.14 -2.85 -2.65
CA GLY A 112 -10.84 -2.08 -3.87
C GLY A 112 -9.48 -1.37 -3.83
N TYR A 113 -9.49 -0.09 -4.21
CA TYR A 113 -8.30 0.75 -4.38
C TYR A 113 -8.40 2.00 -3.51
N SER A 114 -7.52 2.15 -2.55
CA SER A 114 -7.43 3.32 -1.69
C SER A 114 -6.71 4.48 -2.39
N THR A 115 -6.87 5.68 -1.85
CA THR A 115 -6.18 6.88 -2.34
C THR A 115 -4.91 7.19 -1.55
N MET A 116 -4.83 6.76 -0.29
CA MET A 116 -3.67 6.94 0.59
C MET A 116 -3.57 5.78 1.57
N CYS A 117 -2.33 5.41 1.92
CA CYS A 117 -2.06 4.40 2.93
C CYS A 117 -0.70 4.66 3.60
N GLY A 118 -0.73 5.06 4.88
CA GLY A 118 0.49 5.43 5.61
C GLY A 118 1.44 4.25 5.84
N HIS A 119 0.95 3.08 6.27
CA HIS A 119 1.83 1.94 6.51
C HIS A 119 2.48 1.42 5.22
N ALA A 120 1.76 1.45 4.09
CA ALA A 120 2.31 1.08 2.80
C ALA A 120 3.35 2.10 2.30
N VAL A 121 3.13 3.40 2.52
CA VAL A 121 4.11 4.45 2.20
C VAL A 121 5.41 4.27 3.00
N ILE A 122 5.32 3.93 4.28
CA ILE A 122 6.49 3.62 5.12
C ILE A 122 7.26 2.42 4.55
N ALA A 123 6.56 1.34 4.24
CA ALA A 123 7.17 0.15 3.63
C ALA A 123 7.80 0.46 2.27
N LEU A 124 7.12 1.23 1.42
CA LEU A 124 7.62 1.63 0.09
C LEU A 124 8.84 2.53 0.17
N GLY A 125 8.90 3.47 1.12
CA GLY A 125 10.09 4.30 1.34
C GLY A 125 11.30 3.44 1.67
N ARG A 126 11.14 2.49 2.60
CA ARG A 126 12.18 1.51 2.91
C ARG A 126 12.53 0.64 1.72
N TYR A 127 11.54 0.13 1.02
CA TYR A 127 11.73 -0.68 -0.18
C TYR A 127 12.53 0.07 -1.25
N ALA A 128 12.18 1.33 -1.53
CA ALA A 128 12.87 2.14 -2.52
C ALA A 128 14.37 2.30 -2.23
N VAL A 129 14.73 2.49 -0.96
CA VAL A 129 16.12 2.67 -0.52
C VAL A 129 16.87 1.33 -0.47
N ASP A 130 16.27 0.29 0.13
CA ASP A 130 16.94 -0.99 0.34
C ASP A 130 17.10 -1.78 -0.97
N TYR A 131 16.21 -1.57 -1.94
CA TYR A 131 16.25 -2.23 -3.25
C TYR A 131 16.80 -1.34 -4.37
N GLY A 132 17.35 -0.15 -4.04
CA GLY A 132 18.06 0.70 -4.99
C GLY A 132 17.19 1.34 -6.07
N LEU A 133 15.91 1.57 -5.82
CA LEU A 133 15.06 2.32 -6.74
C LEU A 133 15.40 3.82 -6.73
N VAL A 134 15.97 4.29 -5.62
CA VAL A 134 16.50 5.64 -5.46
C VAL A 134 17.95 5.57 -4.98
N GLU A 135 18.74 6.60 -5.29
CA GLU A 135 20.12 6.70 -4.83
C GLU A 135 20.14 6.89 -3.30
N LYS A 136 20.87 6.01 -2.62
CA LYS A 136 20.99 6.02 -1.16
C LYS A 136 21.91 7.14 -0.70
N THR A 137 21.40 8.04 0.12
CA THR A 137 22.13 9.17 0.71
C THR A 137 22.06 9.11 2.23
N ALA A 138 23.22 9.05 2.91
CA ALA A 138 23.29 9.13 4.37
C ALA A 138 23.38 10.60 4.81
N PRO A 139 22.86 10.97 6.00
CA PRO A 139 22.16 10.14 6.98
C PRO A 139 20.67 9.93 6.67
N VAL A 140 20.10 10.62 5.69
CA VAL A 140 18.69 10.54 5.31
C VAL A 140 18.56 10.56 3.80
N THR A 141 17.83 9.58 3.26
CA THR A 141 17.40 9.56 1.86
C THR A 141 15.96 10.04 1.77
N HIS A 142 15.69 10.97 0.87
CA HIS A 142 14.35 11.43 0.57
C HIS A 142 13.79 10.69 -0.64
N VAL A 143 12.52 10.30 -0.53
CA VAL A 143 11.79 9.59 -1.60
C VAL A 143 10.46 10.29 -1.82
N ALA A 144 10.19 10.68 -3.05
CA ALA A 144 8.92 11.29 -3.46
C ALA A 144 8.03 10.23 -4.10
N ILE A 145 6.88 9.94 -3.49
CA ILE A 145 5.95 8.91 -3.95
C ILE A 145 4.66 9.55 -4.45
N GLU A 146 4.36 9.38 -5.73
CA GLU A 146 3.08 9.76 -6.29
C GLU A 146 2.01 8.75 -5.87
N CYS A 147 1.05 9.23 -5.07
CA CYS A 147 -0.12 8.48 -4.61
C CYS A 147 -1.39 9.04 -5.27
N PRO A 148 -2.50 8.30 -5.32
CA PRO A 148 -3.75 8.83 -5.84
C PRO A 148 -4.26 10.09 -5.12
N CYS A 149 -3.80 10.36 -3.90
CA CYS A 149 -4.09 11.59 -3.14
C CYS A 149 -3.16 12.77 -3.48
N GLY A 150 -2.06 12.54 -4.19
CA GLY A 150 -1.01 13.52 -4.49
C GLY A 150 0.38 13.03 -4.13
N LEU A 151 1.35 13.93 -4.16
CA LEU A 151 2.74 13.63 -3.84
C LEU A 151 2.95 13.51 -2.32
N VAL A 152 3.51 12.39 -1.90
CA VAL A 152 3.88 12.12 -0.49
C VAL A 152 5.40 12.08 -0.39
N ARG A 153 5.98 12.82 0.57
CA ARG A 153 7.42 12.89 0.79
C ARG A 153 7.82 11.99 1.93
N VAL A 154 8.75 11.09 1.65
CA VAL A 154 9.23 10.09 2.62
C VAL A 154 10.68 10.39 2.96
N SER A 155 11.04 10.29 4.23
CA SER A 155 12.40 10.40 4.73
C SER A 155 12.80 9.06 5.34
N VAL A 156 13.88 8.48 4.83
CA VAL A 156 14.41 7.20 5.27
C VAL A 156 15.79 7.43 5.88
N GLU A 157 15.94 7.14 7.16
CA GLU A 157 17.25 7.17 7.82
C GLU A 157 18.15 6.08 7.23
N VAL A 158 19.39 6.45 6.92
CA VAL A 158 20.42 5.53 6.44
C VAL A 158 21.57 5.55 7.42
N ARG A 159 21.92 4.38 7.95
CA ARG A 159 23.00 4.25 8.92
C ARG A 159 24.35 4.51 8.27
N SER A 160 25.16 5.32 8.95
CA SER A 160 26.50 5.67 8.50
C SER A 160 27.58 4.70 9.01
N ASP A 161 27.18 3.66 9.78
CA ASP A 161 28.08 2.71 10.46
C ASP A 161 28.61 1.56 9.57
N GLY A 162 28.45 1.69 8.26
CA GLY A 162 29.07 0.79 7.27
C GLY A 162 28.19 -0.36 6.78
N ASP A 163 27.03 -0.66 7.42
CA ASP A 163 26.10 -1.67 6.90
C ASP A 163 25.09 -1.12 5.89
N GLY A 164 25.01 0.23 5.77
CA GLY A 164 24.16 0.92 4.80
C GLY A 164 22.66 0.59 4.91
N ARG A 165 22.22 0.02 6.04
CA ARG A 165 20.81 -0.34 6.23
C ARG A 165 19.94 0.86 6.48
N SER A 166 18.70 0.80 5.96
CA SER A 166 17.68 1.79 6.29
C SER A 166 17.24 1.64 7.76
N GLY A 167 17.06 2.78 8.41
CA GLY A 167 16.59 2.90 9.79
C GLY A 167 15.10 3.24 9.86
N ARG A 168 14.82 4.31 10.62
CA ARG A 168 13.47 4.86 10.75
C ARG A 168 12.99 5.45 9.43
N VAL A 169 11.70 5.26 9.16
CA VAL A 169 11.01 5.88 8.03
C VAL A 169 9.93 6.81 8.56
N ALA A 170 9.89 8.02 8.05
CA ALA A 170 8.83 9.00 8.30
C ALA A 170 8.31 9.53 6.97
N PHE A 171 7.07 9.98 6.93
CA PHE A 171 6.51 10.63 5.75
C PHE A 171 5.70 11.86 6.12
N GLU A 172 5.65 12.80 5.18
CA GLU A 172 4.77 13.95 5.21
C GLU A 172 3.64 13.69 4.21
N SER A 173 2.41 13.57 4.75
CA SER A 173 1.22 13.33 3.96
C SER A 173 0.72 14.60 3.31
N VAL A 174 -0.27 14.47 2.41
CA VAL A 174 -1.03 15.62 1.89
C VAL A 174 -1.75 16.34 3.02
N PRO A 175 -2.10 17.64 2.87
CA PRO A 175 -2.81 18.40 3.90
C PRO A 175 -4.10 17.71 4.34
N ALA A 176 -4.34 17.70 5.65
CA ALA A 176 -5.56 17.18 6.26
C ALA A 176 -6.48 18.34 6.66
N PHE A 177 -7.79 18.16 6.50
CA PHE A 177 -8.78 19.16 6.85
C PHE A 177 -10.14 18.55 7.20
N LEU A 178 -10.90 19.29 7.99
CA LEU A 178 -12.32 18.99 8.25
C LEU A 178 -13.15 19.49 7.08
N PHE A 179 -13.81 18.58 6.38
CA PHE A 179 -14.66 18.91 5.21
C PHE A 179 -16.08 19.33 5.64
N ALA A 180 -16.70 18.60 6.58
CA ALA A 180 -18.02 18.92 7.11
C ALA A 180 -18.14 18.41 8.55
N ALA A 181 -18.76 19.19 9.43
CA ALA A 181 -18.99 18.83 10.81
C ALA A 181 -20.47 18.54 11.07
N GLY A 182 -20.75 17.61 11.99
CA GLY A 182 -22.08 17.34 12.51
C GLY A 182 -23.09 16.82 11.47
N VAL A 183 -22.63 16.17 10.41
CA VAL A 183 -23.47 15.59 9.37
C VAL A 183 -24.31 14.47 9.96
N ARG A 184 -25.62 14.53 9.80
CA ARG A 184 -26.55 13.53 10.32
C ARG A 184 -26.85 12.48 9.25
N VAL A 185 -26.54 11.23 9.54
CA VAL A 185 -26.68 10.10 8.59
C VAL A 185 -27.59 9.04 9.20
N GLY A 186 -28.59 8.59 8.43
CA GLY A 186 -29.42 7.44 8.82
C GLY A 186 -28.64 6.14 8.63
N VAL A 187 -28.39 5.43 9.72
CA VAL A 187 -27.65 4.16 9.72
C VAL A 187 -28.57 3.03 10.15
N ALA A 188 -28.68 2.00 9.31
CA ALA A 188 -29.51 0.83 9.64
C ALA A 188 -29.05 0.17 10.95
N GLY A 189 -29.98 -0.01 11.88
CA GLY A 189 -29.71 -0.61 13.20
C GLY A 189 -29.08 0.33 14.23
N ALA A 190 -28.72 1.57 13.87
CA ALA A 190 -28.17 2.57 14.78
C ALA A 190 -29.01 3.89 14.81
N GLY A 191 -29.96 4.05 13.89
CA GLY A 191 -30.76 5.27 13.80
C GLY A 191 -29.99 6.43 13.15
N ILE A 192 -30.20 7.65 13.69
CA ILE A 192 -29.49 8.85 13.21
C ILE A 192 -28.13 8.96 13.95
N VAL A 193 -27.05 8.90 13.20
CA VAL A 193 -25.68 9.05 13.69
C VAL A 193 -25.14 10.42 13.25
N ALA A 194 -24.56 11.16 14.19
CA ALA A 194 -23.82 12.39 13.89
C ALA A 194 -22.36 12.01 13.54
N THR A 195 -21.86 12.55 12.44
CA THR A 195 -20.52 12.26 11.94
C THR A 195 -19.85 13.52 11.40
N ASP A 196 -18.54 13.59 11.57
CA ASP A 196 -17.70 14.58 10.90
C ASP A 196 -17.07 13.93 9.66
N VAL A 197 -16.98 14.68 8.58
CA VAL A 197 -16.30 14.23 7.36
C VAL A 197 -14.96 14.94 7.26
N SER A 198 -13.88 14.18 7.28
CA SER A 198 -12.52 14.69 7.21
C SER A 198 -11.76 14.10 6.04
N TYR A 199 -10.76 14.84 5.56
CA TYR A 199 -9.83 14.41 4.53
C TYR A 199 -8.40 14.38 5.10
N GLY A 200 -7.65 13.32 4.78
CA GLY A 200 -6.24 13.15 5.10
C GLY A 200 -5.57 12.23 4.07
N GLY A 201 -5.82 12.51 2.77
CA GLY A 201 -5.45 11.64 1.64
C GLY A 201 -6.57 10.71 1.19
N ALA A 202 -7.56 10.50 2.06
CA ALA A 202 -8.84 9.88 1.75
C ALA A 202 -9.93 10.58 2.59
N PHE A 203 -11.17 10.52 2.14
CA PHE A 203 -12.31 10.99 2.93
C PHE A 203 -12.77 9.92 3.90
N TYR A 204 -12.99 10.33 5.15
CA TYR A 204 -13.51 9.47 6.22
C TYR A 204 -14.68 10.15 6.91
N ALA A 205 -15.73 9.38 7.18
CA ALA A 205 -16.78 9.75 8.12
C ALA A 205 -16.36 9.29 9.51
N LEU A 206 -16.16 10.22 10.41
CA LEU A 206 -15.74 9.99 11.79
C LEU A 206 -16.93 10.10 12.71
N ALA A 207 -17.26 9.05 13.43
CA ALA A 207 -18.37 9.02 14.37
C ALA A 207 -17.89 8.48 15.72
N ASP A 208 -18.49 9.00 16.80
CA ASP A 208 -18.25 8.46 18.13
C ASP A 208 -18.79 7.03 18.21
N ALA A 209 -17.95 6.10 18.67
CA ALA A 209 -18.29 4.68 18.80
C ALA A 209 -19.47 4.43 19.75
N SER A 210 -19.65 5.29 20.73
CA SER A 210 -20.79 5.21 21.69
C SER A 210 -22.13 5.32 21.01
N GLN A 211 -22.23 6.01 19.86
CA GLN A 211 -23.47 6.09 19.06
C GLN A 211 -23.89 4.73 18.49
N PHE A 212 -22.98 3.76 18.46
CA PHE A 212 -23.20 2.38 18.04
C PHE A 212 -23.27 1.41 19.23
N GLY A 213 -23.26 1.92 20.47
CA GLY A 213 -23.16 1.12 21.68
C GLY A 213 -21.83 0.39 21.80
N LEU A 214 -20.76 0.96 21.26
CA LEU A 214 -19.41 0.39 21.27
C LEU A 214 -18.51 1.22 22.18
N ASP A 215 -17.65 0.52 22.92
CA ASP A 215 -16.53 1.11 23.67
C ASP A 215 -15.23 0.66 23.00
N VAL A 216 -14.58 1.55 22.26
CA VAL A 216 -13.37 1.23 21.48
C VAL A 216 -12.20 0.74 22.35
N PRO A 217 -11.92 1.30 23.55
CA PRO A 217 -10.85 0.81 24.40
C PRO A 217 -11.05 -0.61 24.90
N ARG A 218 -12.31 -1.09 24.94
CA ARG A 218 -12.69 -2.41 25.46
C ARG A 218 -13.30 -3.33 24.40
N ALA A 219 -13.58 -2.82 23.21
CA ALA A 219 -14.06 -3.66 22.12
C ALA A 219 -12.96 -4.64 21.76
N ALA A 220 -13.08 -5.88 22.23
CA ALA A 220 -12.24 -6.95 21.73
C ALA A 220 -12.36 -6.95 20.20
N CYS A 221 -11.23 -7.03 19.51
CA CYS A 221 -11.14 -7.04 18.04
C CYS A 221 -12.14 -8.03 17.40
N VAL A 222 -12.41 -9.13 18.08
CA VAL A 222 -13.38 -10.17 17.74
C VAL A 222 -14.81 -9.64 17.55
N THR A 223 -15.27 -8.67 18.34
CA THR A 223 -16.65 -8.16 18.26
C THR A 223 -16.89 -7.35 17.00
N TRP A 224 -15.85 -6.68 16.47
CA TRP A 224 -15.91 -5.94 15.21
C TRP A 224 -15.98 -6.86 14.00
N TRP A 225 -15.29 -7.98 14.03
CA TRP A 225 -15.23 -8.96 12.94
C TRP A 225 -16.47 -9.83 12.83
N MET A 226 -17.16 -10.09 13.97
CA MET A 226 -18.35 -10.95 14.01
C MET A 226 -19.66 -10.25 13.65
N ARG A 227 -19.67 -8.94 13.41
CA ARG A 227 -20.88 -8.30 12.90
C ARG A 227 -21.08 -8.67 11.42
N PRO A 228 -22.23 -9.31 11.07
CA PRO A 228 -22.49 -9.67 9.68
C PRO A 228 -22.49 -8.39 8.84
N ARG A 229 -21.70 -8.40 7.78
CA ARG A 229 -21.79 -7.40 6.71
C ARG A 229 -23.15 -7.60 6.04
N ARG A 230 -24.10 -6.76 6.32
CA ARG A 230 -25.38 -6.70 5.61
C ARG A 230 -25.24 -5.80 4.40
#